data_9f806a2c3b5f302c41aa51c825f151f5
#
_entry.id   9f806a2c3b5f302c41aa51c825f151f5
#
_cell.length_a   1.000
_cell.length_b   1.000
_cell.length_c   1.000
_cell.angle_alpha   90.00
_cell.angle_beta   90.00
_cell.angle_gamma   90.00
#
_symmetry.space_group_name_H-M   'P 1'
#
loop_
_entity.id
_entity.type
_entity.pdbx_description
1 polymer ?
#
loop_
_entity_poly.entity_id
_entity_poly.type
_entity_poly.pdbx_seq_one_letter_code
_entity_poly.pdbx_strand_id
1 'polypeptide(L)'
;MAGGHGDAAVAGGHVDPNNLFVTGGSGGGVLTAWIVGKTDRFRAAATQKPVIDWASFALTSDGAAYYSPYWFAKKPWEDPMGYWQRSPLSLVGNVKTPTLVVVGSEDYRTPDSEAEQYYTALQLRGVPTAFVKVPGASHGGIASRPSQAAAKASAILAWFNRYRTGPAGQTVAANEGASQPSAR
;
A
#
# COMPACT_ATOMS: atom_id res chain seq x y z
N MET A 1 -8.01 17.00 -0.53
CA MET A 1 -9.46 16.76 -0.62
C MET A 1 -9.72 15.32 -1.10
N ALA A 2 -9.58 14.34 -0.19
CA ALA A 2 -9.89 12.92 -0.48
C ALA A 2 -11.33 12.55 -0.06
N GLY A 3 -12.15 13.54 0.30
CA GLY A 3 -13.48 13.33 0.89
C GLY A 3 -14.63 13.21 -0.11
N GLY A 4 -14.64 13.98 -1.16
CA GLY A 4 -15.87 14.25 -1.92
C GLY A 4 -16.64 13.03 -2.49
N HIS A 5 -15.96 12.11 -3.19
CA HIS A 5 -16.64 10.95 -3.81
C HIS A 5 -16.99 9.87 -2.77
N GLY A 6 -16.11 9.64 -1.79
CA GLY A 6 -16.38 8.70 -0.71
C GLY A 6 -17.53 9.16 0.19
N ASP A 7 -17.63 10.47 0.45
CA ASP A 7 -18.71 11.05 1.24
C ASP A 7 -20.06 10.98 0.50
N ALA A 8 -20.07 11.22 -0.81
CA ALA A 8 -21.26 11.06 -1.64
C ALA A 8 -21.75 9.62 -1.67
N ALA A 9 -20.84 8.63 -1.76
CA ALA A 9 -21.22 7.21 -1.73
C ALA A 9 -21.80 6.80 -0.37
N VAL A 10 -21.23 7.28 0.73
CA VAL A 10 -21.77 7.04 2.09
C VAL A 10 -23.14 7.71 2.25
N ALA A 11 -23.28 8.97 1.82
CA ALA A 11 -24.54 9.70 1.88
C ALA A 11 -25.65 9.06 1.03
N GLY A 12 -25.28 8.36 -0.04
CA GLY A 12 -26.21 7.56 -0.86
C GLY A 12 -26.78 6.32 -0.17
N GLY A 13 -26.33 5.96 1.03
CA GLY A 13 -26.86 4.85 1.84
C GLY A 13 -26.46 3.44 1.36
N HIS A 14 -25.59 3.33 0.35
CA HIS A 14 -25.16 2.06 -0.22
C HIS A 14 -23.80 1.57 0.31
N VAL A 15 -23.13 2.37 1.12
CA VAL A 15 -21.78 2.08 1.66
C VAL A 15 -21.82 2.16 3.18
N ASP A 16 -21.32 1.11 3.82
CA ASP A 16 -21.13 1.12 5.28
C ASP A 16 -19.95 2.01 5.65
N PRO A 17 -20.20 3.14 6.33
CA PRO A 17 -19.13 4.09 6.71
C PRO A 17 -18.12 3.49 7.70
N ASN A 18 -18.46 2.41 8.39
CA ASN A 18 -17.60 1.73 9.35
C ASN A 18 -16.68 0.69 8.70
N ASN A 19 -16.89 0.36 7.44
CA ASN A 19 -16.12 -0.63 6.68
C ASN A 19 -15.55 -0.07 5.39
N LEU A 20 -14.85 1.05 5.49
CA LEU A 20 -14.16 1.66 4.36
C LEU A 20 -12.74 1.11 4.24
N PHE A 21 -12.37 0.66 3.06
CA PHE A 21 -11.06 0.15 2.71
C PHE A 21 -10.51 0.90 1.50
N VAL A 22 -9.19 1.01 1.39
CA VAL A 22 -8.55 1.66 0.24
C VAL A 22 -7.49 0.75 -0.37
N THR A 23 -7.52 0.64 -1.70
CA THR A 23 -6.51 -0.11 -2.45
C THR A 23 -6.28 0.51 -3.82
N GLY A 24 -5.09 0.29 -4.34
CA GLY A 24 -4.72 0.68 -5.70
C GLY A 24 -3.38 0.10 -6.09
N GLY A 25 -3.12 0.03 -7.39
CA GLY A 25 -1.86 -0.48 -7.93
C GLY A 25 -1.11 0.56 -8.75
N SER A 26 0.22 0.52 -8.74
CA SER A 26 1.08 1.48 -9.44
C SER A 26 0.82 2.92 -8.96
N GLY A 27 0.41 3.84 -9.83
CA GLY A 27 -0.05 5.17 -9.41
C GLY A 27 -1.16 5.14 -8.36
N GLY A 28 -2.08 4.17 -8.42
CA GLY A 28 -3.08 3.92 -7.37
C GLY A 28 -2.46 3.42 -6.07
N GLY A 29 -1.33 2.71 -6.13
CA GLY A 29 -0.55 2.30 -4.96
C GLY A 29 0.11 3.50 -4.28
N VAL A 30 0.69 4.42 -5.06
CA VAL A 30 1.19 5.72 -4.56
C VAL A 30 0.09 6.47 -3.81
N LEU A 31 -1.08 6.59 -4.46
CA LEU A 31 -2.22 7.30 -3.86
C LEU A 31 -2.73 6.61 -2.59
N THR A 32 -2.77 5.27 -2.56
CA THR A 32 -3.15 4.51 -1.37
C THR A 32 -2.22 4.83 -0.19
N ALA A 33 -0.91 4.72 -0.41
CA ALA A 33 0.10 5.02 0.61
C ALA A 33 0.07 6.50 1.04
N TRP A 34 -0.16 7.41 0.10
CA TRP A 34 -0.33 8.83 0.38
C TRP A 34 -1.56 9.13 1.22
N ILE A 35 -2.72 8.55 0.86
CA ILE A 35 -4.00 8.76 1.54
C ILE A 35 -3.92 8.32 3.00
N VAL A 36 -3.38 7.14 3.29
CA VAL A 36 -3.30 6.65 4.69
C VAL A 36 -2.31 7.46 5.54
N GLY A 37 -1.39 8.21 4.93
CA GLY A 37 -0.56 9.20 5.62
C GLY A 37 -1.26 10.55 5.85
N LYS A 38 -2.45 10.75 5.28
CA LYS A 38 -3.25 11.99 5.38
C LYS A 38 -4.54 11.83 6.17
N THR A 39 -5.06 10.61 6.35
CA THR A 39 -6.33 10.36 7.04
C THR A 39 -6.38 8.97 7.64
N ASP A 40 -7.03 8.85 8.80
CA ASP A 40 -7.29 7.59 9.51
C ASP A 40 -8.68 7.01 9.16
N ARG A 41 -9.32 7.47 8.07
CA ARG A 41 -10.70 7.13 7.69
C ARG A 41 -10.89 5.64 7.37
N PHE A 42 -9.85 4.97 6.89
CA PHE A 42 -9.94 3.61 6.37
C PHE A 42 -9.61 2.58 7.45
N ARG A 43 -10.38 1.49 7.49
CA ARG A 43 -10.17 0.36 8.41
C ARG A 43 -8.89 -0.41 8.10
N ALA A 44 -8.61 -0.58 6.81
CA ALA A 44 -7.35 -1.12 6.32
C ALA A 44 -7.07 -0.64 4.90
N ALA A 45 -5.81 -0.75 4.50
CA ALA A 45 -5.32 -0.41 3.18
C ALA A 45 -4.55 -1.57 2.55
N ALA A 46 -4.53 -1.61 1.21
CA ALA A 46 -3.66 -2.52 0.47
C ALA A 46 -3.00 -1.74 -0.68
N THR A 47 -1.74 -1.38 -0.51
CA THR A 47 -0.96 -0.73 -1.56
C THR A 47 -0.27 -1.78 -2.41
N GLN A 48 -0.42 -1.69 -3.73
CA GLN A 48 0.10 -2.68 -4.66
C GLN A 48 1.13 -2.03 -5.57
N LYS A 49 2.33 -2.62 -5.66
CA LYS A 49 3.42 -2.14 -6.51
C LYS A 49 3.52 -0.60 -6.50
N PRO A 50 3.69 0.01 -5.31
CA PRO A 50 3.72 1.46 -5.16
C PRO A 50 5.08 2.04 -5.54
N VAL A 51 5.11 3.34 -5.84
CA VAL A 51 6.29 4.16 -5.61
C VAL A 51 6.14 4.78 -4.22
N ILE A 52 7.16 4.68 -3.41
CA ILE A 52 7.14 5.19 -2.03
C ILE A 52 8.13 6.34 -1.84
N ASP A 53 9.28 6.24 -2.47
CA ASP A 53 10.28 7.32 -2.52
C ASP A 53 10.58 7.69 -3.98
N TRP A 54 10.21 8.89 -4.37
CA TRP A 54 10.41 9.35 -5.73
C TRP A 54 11.89 9.47 -6.11
N ALA A 55 12.79 9.73 -5.16
CA ALA A 55 14.22 9.78 -5.44
C ALA A 55 14.77 8.38 -5.76
N SER A 56 14.42 7.39 -4.94
CA SER A 56 14.75 5.99 -5.18
C SER A 56 14.18 5.50 -6.51
N PHE A 57 12.89 5.72 -6.76
CA PHE A 57 12.23 5.36 -8.01
C PHE A 57 12.91 5.98 -9.24
N ALA A 58 13.25 7.27 -9.20
CA ALA A 58 13.89 7.96 -10.32
C ALA A 58 15.28 7.39 -10.67
N LEU A 59 15.90 6.63 -9.76
CA LEU A 59 17.23 6.08 -9.94
C LEU A 59 17.25 4.56 -10.14
N THR A 60 16.14 3.86 -9.88
CA THR A 60 16.08 2.39 -9.91
C THR A 60 15.05 1.80 -10.87
N SER A 61 14.03 2.59 -11.29
CA SER A 61 13.00 2.14 -12.23
C SER A 61 13.56 1.92 -13.63
N ASP A 62 13.08 0.88 -14.32
CA ASP A 62 13.36 0.65 -15.73
C ASP A 62 12.83 1.77 -16.65
N GLY A 63 11.86 2.54 -16.18
CA GLY A 63 11.29 3.69 -16.88
C GLY A 63 11.82 5.05 -16.44
N ALA A 64 12.81 5.11 -15.54
CA ALA A 64 13.28 6.35 -14.92
C ALA A 64 13.71 7.43 -15.92
N ALA A 65 14.46 7.06 -16.95
CA ALA A 65 14.91 7.98 -18.00
C ALA A 65 13.73 8.61 -18.79
N TYR A 66 12.64 7.87 -18.90
CA TYR A 66 11.44 8.35 -19.59
C TYR A 66 10.57 9.23 -18.68
N TYR A 67 10.32 8.82 -17.42
CA TYR A 67 9.39 9.53 -16.53
C TYR A 67 9.98 10.79 -15.90
N SER A 68 11.27 10.74 -15.48
CA SER A 68 11.88 11.82 -14.71
C SER A 68 11.82 13.18 -15.39
N PRO A 69 12.05 13.33 -16.69
CA PRO A 69 11.98 14.64 -17.35
C PRO A 69 10.58 15.26 -17.36
N TYR A 70 9.52 14.43 -17.27
CA TYR A 70 8.13 14.91 -17.33
C TYR A 70 7.52 15.17 -15.96
N TRP A 71 7.99 14.43 -14.93
CA TRP A 71 7.39 14.50 -13.59
C TRP A 71 8.15 15.42 -12.65
N PHE A 72 9.43 15.66 -12.91
CA PHE A 72 10.29 16.45 -12.06
C PHE A 72 11.09 17.47 -12.87
N ALA A 73 11.05 18.73 -12.46
CA ALA A 73 11.78 19.79 -13.11
C ALA A 73 13.30 19.72 -12.87
N LYS A 74 13.72 19.02 -11.83
CA LYS A 74 15.11 18.85 -11.39
C LYS A 74 15.42 17.40 -11.09
N LYS A 75 16.70 17.05 -11.04
CA LYS A 75 17.14 15.70 -10.65
C LYS A 75 17.11 15.53 -9.13
N PRO A 76 17.09 14.26 -8.60
CA PRO A 76 17.03 14.03 -7.15
C PRO A 76 18.11 14.74 -6.34
N TRP A 77 19.33 14.84 -6.86
CA TRP A 77 20.45 15.52 -6.20
C TRP A 77 20.41 17.05 -6.32
N GLU A 78 19.60 17.60 -7.22
CA GLU A 78 19.42 19.05 -7.40
C GLU A 78 18.27 19.58 -6.51
N ASP A 79 17.29 18.75 -6.21
CA ASP A 79 16.13 19.11 -5.38
C ASP A 79 15.64 17.90 -4.55
N PRO A 80 16.47 17.42 -3.60
CA PRO A 80 16.10 16.26 -2.79
C PRO A 80 14.81 16.49 -1.97
N MET A 81 14.58 17.72 -1.51
CA MET A 81 13.40 18.05 -0.74
C MET A 81 12.13 18.06 -1.58
N GLY A 82 12.20 18.48 -2.84
CA GLY A 82 11.06 18.40 -3.77
C GLY A 82 10.64 16.96 -4.05
N TYR A 83 11.58 16.03 -4.11
CA TYR A 83 11.29 14.59 -4.20
C TYR A 83 10.69 14.05 -2.90
N TRP A 84 11.33 14.33 -1.76
CA TRP A 84 10.89 13.88 -0.44
C TRP A 84 9.46 14.31 -0.12
N GLN A 85 9.13 15.58 -0.30
CA GLN A 85 7.82 16.13 0.02
C GLN A 85 6.67 15.52 -0.80
N ARG A 86 6.97 14.94 -1.95
CA ARG A 86 6.02 14.24 -2.82
C ARG A 86 5.99 12.73 -2.57
N SER A 87 6.94 12.20 -1.84
CA SER A 87 7.08 10.77 -1.54
C SER A 87 6.11 10.36 -0.44
N PRO A 88 5.31 9.30 -0.63
CA PRO A 88 4.48 8.73 0.45
C PRO A 88 5.28 8.41 1.71
N LEU A 89 6.55 8.04 1.57
CA LEU A 89 7.44 7.75 2.70
C LEU A 89 7.59 8.95 3.65
N SER A 90 7.51 10.17 3.16
CA SER A 90 7.55 11.39 4.00
C SER A 90 6.39 11.48 4.98
N LEU A 91 5.30 10.77 4.71
CA LEU A 91 4.08 10.76 5.51
C LEU A 91 3.96 9.52 6.40
N VAL A 92 4.89 8.57 6.31
CA VAL A 92 4.80 7.29 7.05
C VAL A 92 4.68 7.50 8.56
N GLY A 93 5.24 8.59 9.07
CA GLY A 93 5.13 9.01 10.47
C GLY A 93 3.69 9.21 10.97
N ASN A 94 2.74 9.47 10.08
CA ASN A 94 1.34 9.71 10.40
C ASN A 94 0.46 8.46 10.22
N VAL A 95 0.97 7.41 9.57
CA VAL A 95 0.18 6.22 9.23
C VAL A 95 -0.20 5.45 10.50
N LYS A 96 -1.50 5.19 10.66
CA LYS A 96 -2.08 4.32 11.70
C LYS A 96 -2.89 3.18 11.07
N THR A 97 -3.35 3.35 9.85
CA THR A 97 -4.16 2.38 9.12
C THR A 97 -3.38 1.09 8.86
N PRO A 98 -3.89 -0.08 9.28
CA PRO A 98 -3.31 -1.37 8.94
C PRO A 98 -3.12 -1.49 7.42
N THR A 99 -1.88 -1.77 6.97
CA THR A 99 -1.56 -1.68 5.54
C THR A 99 -0.87 -2.94 5.03
N LEU A 100 -1.49 -3.61 4.06
CA LEU A 100 -0.88 -4.66 3.25
C LEU A 100 -0.07 -4.03 2.13
N VAL A 101 1.15 -4.54 1.93
CA VAL A 101 2.02 -4.15 0.81
C VAL A 101 2.18 -5.34 -0.13
N VAL A 102 1.88 -5.14 -1.42
CA VAL A 102 1.92 -6.21 -2.43
C VAL A 102 2.80 -5.79 -3.59
N VAL A 103 3.73 -6.66 -4.01
CA VAL A 103 4.62 -6.41 -5.15
C VAL A 103 4.94 -7.71 -5.89
N GLY A 104 5.32 -7.61 -7.15
CA GLY A 104 5.91 -8.72 -7.91
C GLY A 104 7.43 -8.76 -7.75
N SER A 105 8.02 -9.95 -7.67
CA SER A 105 9.48 -10.09 -7.52
C SER A 105 10.29 -9.69 -8.76
N GLU A 106 9.63 -9.52 -9.90
CA GLU A 106 10.22 -9.07 -11.17
C GLU A 106 9.60 -7.75 -11.63
N ASP A 107 9.18 -6.93 -10.67
CA ASP A 107 8.67 -5.60 -10.96
C ASP A 107 9.83 -4.59 -11.04
N TYR A 108 10.29 -4.33 -12.25
CA TYR A 108 11.35 -3.35 -12.51
C TYR A 108 10.78 -1.94 -12.79
N ARG A 109 9.46 -1.81 -12.97
CA ARG A 109 8.80 -0.52 -13.19
C ARG A 109 8.64 0.27 -11.89
N THR A 110 8.10 -0.38 -10.87
CA THR A 110 8.14 0.05 -9.48
C THR A 110 8.88 -1.01 -8.71
N PRO A 111 10.22 -0.89 -8.61
CA PRO A 111 11.06 -1.93 -8.06
C PRO A 111 10.58 -2.39 -6.69
N ASP A 112 10.77 -3.66 -6.40
CA ASP A 112 10.31 -4.28 -5.16
C ASP A 112 10.91 -3.62 -3.90
N SER A 113 12.08 -3.00 -4.04
CA SER A 113 12.70 -2.17 -3.00
C SER A 113 11.83 -1.00 -2.55
N GLU A 114 10.98 -0.44 -3.42
CA GLU A 114 10.01 0.59 -3.04
C GLU A 114 8.99 0.02 -2.04
N ALA A 115 8.46 -1.15 -2.32
CA ALA A 115 7.52 -1.85 -1.44
C ALA A 115 8.18 -2.28 -0.12
N GLU A 116 9.43 -2.76 -0.17
CA GLU A 116 10.22 -3.16 1.00
C GLU A 116 10.51 -1.98 1.94
N GLN A 117 10.85 -0.82 1.40
CA GLN A 117 11.03 0.41 2.18
C GLN A 117 9.77 0.75 2.97
N TYR A 118 8.59 0.71 2.33
CA TYR A 118 7.35 1.06 2.99
C TYR A 118 6.96 0.05 4.07
N TYR A 119 7.06 -1.24 3.75
CA TYR A 119 6.81 -2.31 4.71
C TYR A 119 7.70 -2.19 5.95
N THR A 120 9.00 -1.99 5.75
CA THR A 120 9.96 -1.82 6.84
C THR A 120 9.66 -0.57 7.68
N ALA A 121 9.34 0.54 7.03
CA ALA A 121 8.97 1.77 7.73
C ALA A 121 7.71 1.59 8.60
N LEU A 122 6.69 0.90 8.08
CA LEU A 122 5.47 0.58 8.83
C LEU A 122 5.76 -0.33 10.02
N GLN A 123 6.63 -1.35 9.87
CA GLN A 123 7.06 -2.21 10.96
C GLN A 123 7.79 -1.43 12.06
N LEU A 124 8.75 -0.59 11.70
CA LEU A 124 9.48 0.26 12.65
C LEU A 124 8.55 1.21 13.41
N ARG A 125 7.43 1.57 12.80
CA ARG A 125 6.38 2.39 13.41
C ARG A 125 5.41 1.60 14.29
N GLY A 126 5.49 0.25 14.30
CA GLY A 126 4.52 -0.60 14.99
C GLY A 126 3.13 -0.60 14.35
N VAL A 127 3.01 -0.16 13.07
CA VAL A 127 1.75 -0.22 12.33
C VAL A 127 1.50 -1.66 11.90
N PRO A 128 0.30 -2.24 12.12
CA PRO A 128 -0.01 -3.57 11.62
C PRO A 128 0.19 -3.62 10.10
N THR A 129 1.09 -4.49 9.66
CA THR A 129 1.44 -4.60 8.24
C THR A 129 1.75 -6.04 7.86
N ALA A 130 1.54 -6.36 6.59
CA ALA A 130 1.98 -7.60 5.96
C ALA A 130 2.58 -7.30 4.58
N PHE A 131 3.47 -8.18 4.14
CA PHE A 131 4.16 -8.06 2.85
C PHE A 131 3.90 -9.29 2.00
N VAL A 132 3.40 -9.09 0.78
CA VAL A 132 3.17 -10.14 -0.20
C VAL A 132 4.02 -9.89 -1.43
N LYS A 133 5.06 -10.69 -1.60
CA LYS A 133 5.92 -10.69 -2.79
C LYS A 133 5.52 -11.88 -3.67
N VAL A 134 4.97 -11.58 -4.85
CA VAL A 134 4.47 -12.60 -5.79
C VAL A 134 5.62 -13.06 -6.69
N PRO A 135 6.07 -14.32 -6.61
CA PRO A 135 7.21 -14.81 -7.37
C PRO A 135 6.99 -14.72 -8.88
N GLY A 136 8.02 -14.28 -9.61
CA GLY A 136 8.01 -14.17 -11.06
C GLY A 136 6.99 -13.19 -11.63
N ALA A 137 6.37 -12.36 -10.81
CA ALA A 137 5.41 -11.37 -11.27
C ALA A 137 6.10 -10.07 -11.66
N SER A 138 5.91 -9.66 -12.90
CA SER A 138 6.28 -8.33 -13.39
C SER A 138 5.22 -7.28 -13.03
N HIS A 139 5.49 -6.02 -13.30
CA HIS A 139 4.55 -4.93 -13.05
C HIS A 139 3.16 -5.15 -13.68
N GLY A 140 3.10 -5.58 -14.93
CA GLY A 140 1.84 -5.95 -15.60
C GLY A 140 1.39 -7.37 -15.25
N GLY A 141 2.34 -8.32 -15.12
CA GLY A 141 2.08 -9.74 -14.90
C GLY A 141 1.25 -10.04 -13.66
N ILE A 142 1.49 -9.33 -12.57
CA ILE A 142 0.73 -9.49 -11.31
C ILE A 142 -0.78 -9.23 -11.45
N ALA A 143 -1.19 -8.58 -12.52
CA ALA A 143 -2.60 -8.31 -12.80
C ALA A 143 -3.13 -9.15 -13.98
N SER A 144 -2.28 -9.61 -14.89
CA SER A 144 -2.67 -10.25 -16.15
C SER A 144 -2.55 -11.78 -16.12
N ARG A 145 -1.61 -12.34 -15.34
CA ARG A 145 -1.48 -13.81 -15.19
C ARG A 145 -2.53 -14.31 -14.21
N PRO A 146 -3.43 -15.24 -14.60
CA PRO A 146 -4.59 -15.63 -13.79
C PRO A 146 -4.24 -16.07 -12.36
N SER A 147 -3.20 -16.93 -12.20
CA SER A 147 -2.77 -17.42 -10.88
C SER A 147 -2.21 -16.30 -9.99
N GLN A 148 -1.43 -15.39 -10.55
CA GLN A 148 -0.86 -14.26 -9.81
C GLN A 148 -1.94 -13.23 -9.46
N ALA A 149 -2.87 -12.96 -10.38
CA ALA A 149 -4.01 -12.10 -10.13
C ALA A 149 -4.92 -12.66 -9.02
N ALA A 150 -5.18 -13.97 -9.04
CA ALA A 150 -5.97 -14.64 -8.01
C ALA A 150 -5.28 -14.60 -6.64
N ALA A 151 -3.98 -14.93 -6.57
CA ALA A 151 -3.20 -14.89 -5.33
C ALA A 151 -3.21 -13.47 -4.71
N LYS A 152 -2.98 -12.45 -5.52
CA LYS A 152 -3.04 -11.06 -5.12
C LYS A 152 -4.42 -10.67 -4.59
N ALA A 153 -5.48 -10.99 -5.34
CA ALA A 153 -6.85 -10.66 -4.95
C ALA A 153 -7.25 -11.35 -3.64
N SER A 154 -6.89 -12.62 -3.48
CA SER A 154 -7.14 -13.39 -2.26
C SER A 154 -6.44 -12.79 -1.05
N ALA A 155 -5.18 -12.38 -1.19
CA ALA A 155 -4.41 -11.75 -0.13
C ALA A 155 -5.05 -10.41 0.33
N ILE A 156 -5.47 -9.58 -0.64
CA ILE A 156 -6.13 -8.29 -0.34
C ILE A 156 -7.47 -8.54 0.35
N LEU A 157 -8.27 -9.47 -0.14
CA LEU A 157 -9.57 -9.80 0.45
C LEU A 157 -9.42 -10.35 1.88
N ALA A 158 -8.46 -11.26 2.09
CA ALA A 158 -8.15 -11.79 3.42
C ALA A 158 -7.72 -10.67 4.39
N TRP A 159 -6.86 -9.74 3.91
CA TRP A 159 -6.44 -8.60 4.69
C TRP A 159 -7.60 -7.70 5.10
N PHE A 160 -8.48 -7.34 4.18
CA PHE A 160 -9.64 -6.51 4.47
C PHE A 160 -10.62 -7.21 5.42
N ASN A 161 -10.86 -8.50 5.22
CA ASN A 161 -11.73 -9.30 6.10
C ASN A 161 -11.21 -9.36 7.54
N ARG A 162 -9.88 -9.37 7.74
CA ARG A 162 -9.27 -9.33 9.08
C ARG A 162 -9.64 -8.05 9.86
N TYR A 163 -9.84 -6.94 9.16
CA TYR A 163 -10.15 -5.63 9.76
C TYR A 163 -11.61 -5.21 9.57
N ARG A 164 -12.40 -6.04 8.92
CA ARG A 164 -13.83 -5.80 8.77
C ARG A 164 -14.53 -5.95 10.12
N THR A 165 -15.44 -5.01 10.42
CA THR A 165 -16.38 -5.13 11.53
C THR A 165 -17.67 -5.80 11.04
N GLY A 166 -18.24 -6.71 11.86
CA GLY A 166 -19.55 -7.30 11.57
C GLY A 166 -20.69 -6.29 11.73
N PRO A 167 -21.94 -6.69 11.39
CA PRO A 167 -23.12 -5.83 11.47
C PRO A 167 -23.38 -5.22 12.85
N ALA A 168 -22.78 -5.76 13.91
CA ALA A 168 -22.88 -5.30 15.30
C ALA A 168 -21.59 -4.69 15.86
N GLY A 169 -20.63 -4.30 15.01
CA GLY A 169 -19.37 -3.73 15.48
C GLY A 169 -18.42 -4.74 16.15
N GLN A 170 -18.67 -6.03 16.01
CA GLN A 170 -17.75 -7.06 16.50
C GLN A 170 -16.54 -7.14 15.57
N THR A 171 -15.37 -6.75 16.09
CA THR A 171 -14.10 -7.11 15.49
C THR A 171 -14.03 -8.64 15.49
N VAL A 172 -13.78 -9.26 14.34
CA VAL A 172 -13.37 -10.66 14.31
C VAL A 172 -12.00 -10.69 14.98
N ALA A 173 -11.96 -11.01 16.26
CA ALA A 173 -10.74 -11.17 17.02
C ALA A 173 -9.90 -12.22 16.30
N ALA A 174 -8.67 -11.85 15.93
CA ALA A 174 -7.70 -12.82 15.50
C ALA A 174 -7.54 -13.83 16.64
N ASN A 175 -7.77 -15.11 16.34
CA ASN A 175 -7.50 -16.19 17.27
C ASN A 175 -5.97 -16.22 17.49
N GLU A 176 -5.49 -15.51 18.49
CA GLU A 176 -4.12 -15.62 19.00
C GLU A 176 -4.03 -16.91 19.85
N GLY A 177 -4.04 -18.01 19.14
CA GLY A 177 -3.74 -19.33 19.65
C GLY A 177 -2.41 -19.83 19.09
N ALA A 178 -1.34 -19.05 19.22
CA ALA A 178 -0.01 -19.56 19.01
C ALA A 178 0.54 -20.05 20.37
N SER A 179 0.39 -21.37 20.60
CA SER A 179 1.11 -22.11 21.64
C SER A 179 2.62 -21.85 21.53
N GLN A 180 3.19 -21.28 22.57
CA GLN A 180 4.64 -21.24 22.74
C GLN A 180 5.18 -22.69 22.82
N PRO A 181 6.24 -23.06 22.10
CA PRO A 181 6.94 -24.29 22.38
C PRO A 181 7.67 -24.14 23.70
N SER A 182 7.33 -25.00 24.66
CA SER A 182 8.06 -25.13 25.92
C SER A 182 9.49 -25.57 25.64
N ALA A 183 10.46 -24.77 26.07
CA ALA A 183 11.85 -25.16 26.14
C ALA A 183 12.02 -26.33 27.15
N ARG A 184 12.61 -27.40 26.69
CA ARG A 184 13.38 -28.36 27.46
C ARG A 184 14.72 -28.56 26.83
#